data_4268ce2444d47e7b3734e8a750b69780
#
_entry.id   4268ce2444d47e7b3734e8a750b69780
#
_cell.length_a   1.000
_cell.length_b   1.000
_cell.length_c   1.000
_cell.angle_alpha   90.00
_cell.angle_beta   90.00
_cell.angle_gamma   90.00
#
_symmetry.space_group_name_H-M   'P 1'
#
loop_
_entity.id
_entity.type
_entity.pdbx_description
1 polymer ?
#
loop_
_entity_poly.entity_id
_entity_poly.type
_entity_poly.pdbx_seq_one_letter_code
_entity_poly.pdbx_strand_id
1 'polypeptide(L)'
;MIKSDISLWGAALVIILLLMSVAIYTIIDRREMWRTIKVFGILIGQSALVAGGMWIAYRTESWWMNLLWVLLMMGVSIVWCIYELRSQWRQILLPVAASMTAGVIVGFGSMMLCVPKHFFIPILGVILSFLSLSVIETLKTYQRCLLHTTAHRQYMQANGATLLESLMPSIRRTLRAAIQPQLKTMAQPLLVVVPLLFGGMLLGGTSPAVSFTMILLLMSATFAASVVAAIVALYCFKR
;
A
#
# COMPACT_ATOMS: atom_id res chain seq x y z
N MET A 1 -21.66 2.98 22.76
CA MET A 1 -22.02 3.29 21.37
C MET A 1 -22.11 4.80 21.26
N ILE A 2 -21.03 5.46 20.80
CA ILE A 2 -21.04 6.91 20.58
C ILE A 2 -21.83 7.12 19.29
N LYS A 3 -23.04 7.66 19.41
CA LYS A 3 -23.79 8.20 18.27
C LYS A 3 -23.01 9.44 17.77
N SER A 4 -22.07 9.22 16.85
CA SER A 4 -21.47 10.30 16.11
C SER A 4 -22.45 10.67 14.98
N ASP A 5 -23.49 11.40 15.30
CA ASP A 5 -24.23 12.15 14.30
C ASP A 5 -23.24 13.18 13.77
N ILE A 6 -22.60 12.85 12.63
CA ILE A 6 -21.84 13.85 11.85
C ILE A 6 -22.87 14.93 11.56
N SER A 7 -22.74 16.08 12.22
CA SER A 7 -23.68 17.15 12.04
C SER A 7 -23.65 17.54 10.57
N LEU A 8 -24.79 17.86 9.98
CA LEU A 8 -24.91 18.37 8.59
C LEU A 8 -23.88 19.50 8.33
N TRP A 9 -23.55 20.25 9.35
CA TRP A 9 -22.49 21.28 9.33
C TRP A 9 -21.09 20.71 9.09
N GLY A 10 -20.76 19.55 9.67
CA GLY A 10 -19.47 18.90 9.44
C GLY A 10 -19.31 18.42 7.99
N ALA A 11 -20.36 17.83 7.41
CA ALA A 11 -20.37 17.42 6.01
C ALA A 11 -20.27 18.63 5.08
N ALA A 12 -21.00 19.73 5.35
CA ALA A 12 -20.92 20.97 4.60
C ALA A 12 -19.52 21.58 4.64
N LEU A 13 -18.86 21.56 5.79
CA LEU A 13 -17.51 22.09 5.97
C LEU A 13 -16.48 21.29 5.13
N VAL A 14 -16.58 19.97 5.10
CA VAL A 14 -15.72 19.13 4.25
C VAL A 14 -15.88 19.47 2.77
N ILE A 15 -17.13 19.64 2.31
CA ILE A 15 -17.43 20.03 0.91
C ILE A 15 -16.85 21.41 0.61
N ILE A 16 -16.99 22.37 1.50
CA ILE A 16 -16.45 23.73 1.34
C ILE A 16 -14.93 23.71 1.24
N LEU A 17 -14.23 22.95 2.10
CA LEU A 17 -12.77 22.80 2.06
C LEU A 17 -12.30 22.17 0.74
N LEU A 18 -13.02 21.16 0.24
CA LEU A 18 -12.74 20.54 -1.05
C LEU A 18 -12.91 21.55 -2.21
N LEU A 19 -14.03 22.28 -2.22
CA LEU A 19 -14.29 23.29 -3.25
C LEU A 19 -13.28 24.43 -3.21
N MET A 20 -12.88 24.87 -2.02
CA MET A 20 -11.84 25.89 -1.84
C MET A 20 -10.49 25.43 -2.41
N SER A 21 -10.09 24.20 -2.15
CA SER A 21 -8.85 23.64 -2.70
C SER A 21 -8.90 23.56 -4.23
N VAL A 22 -10.01 23.12 -4.81
CA VAL A 22 -10.21 23.08 -6.26
C VAL A 22 -10.21 24.49 -6.85
N ALA A 23 -10.86 25.48 -6.20
CA ALA A 23 -10.89 26.87 -6.66
C ALA A 23 -9.50 27.52 -6.70
N ILE A 24 -8.65 27.26 -5.73
CA ILE A 24 -7.25 27.75 -5.73
C ILE A 24 -6.50 27.19 -6.95
N TYR A 25 -6.63 25.90 -7.24
CA TYR A 25 -5.98 25.29 -8.39
C TYR A 25 -6.54 25.76 -9.74
N THR A 26 -7.81 26.18 -9.81
CA THR A 26 -8.36 26.78 -11.05
C THR A 26 -7.66 28.08 -11.44
N ILE A 27 -7.19 28.84 -10.45
CA ILE A 27 -6.49 30.11 -10.67
C ILE A 27 -5.04 29.85 -11.12
N ILE A 28 -4.41 28.77 -10.64
CA ILE A 28 -2.99 28.49 -10.88
C ILE A 28 -2.80 27.73 -12.21
N ASP A 29 -3.48 26.60 -12.38
CA ASP A 29 -3.37 25.77 -13.60
C ASP A 29 -4.61 24.87 -13.76
N ARG A 30 -5.30 25.03 -14.91
CA ARG A 30 -6.49 24.26 -15.27
C ARG A 30 -6.21 22.76 -15.41
N ARG A 31 -4.98 22.38 -15.73
CA ARG A 31 -4.56 20.96 -15.86
C ARG A 31 -4.46 20.29 -14.49
N GLU A 32 -3.88 20.99 -13.51
CA GLU A 32 -3.78 20.50 -12.13
C GLU A 32 -5.15 20.43 -11.45
N MET A 33 -6.08 21.33 -11.77
CA MET A 33 -7.45 21.25 -11.31
C MET A 33 -8.12 19.93 -11.70
N TRP A 34 -8.08 19.55 -12.98
CA TRP A 34 -8.66 18.29 -13.45
C TRP A 34 -7.99 17.07 -12.81
N ARG A 35 -6.69 17.15 -12.57
CA ARG A 35 -5.95 16.10 -11.85
C ARG A 35 -6.43 15.97 -10.41
N THR A 36 -6.61 17.09 -9.72
CA THR A 36 -7.11 17.13 -8.34
C THR A 36 -8.52 16.56 -8.25
N ILE A 37 -9.44 16.97 -9.14
CA ILE A 37 -10.81 16.43 -9.18
C ILE A 37 -10.80 14.91 -9.39
N LYS A 38 -9.97 14.39 -10.30
CA LYS A 38 -9.84 12.95 -10.52
C LYS A 38 -9.35 12.23 -9.27
N VAL A 39 -8.34 12.77 -8.58
CA VAL A 39 -7.79 12.17 -7.35
C VAL A 39 -8.85 12.14 -6.25
N PHE A 40 -9.63 13.20 -6.07
CA PHE A 40 -10.73 13.21 -5.11
C PHE A 40 -11.86 12.25 -5.48
N GLY A 41 -12.19 12.14 -6.77
CA GLY A 41 -13.15 11.14 -7.25
C GLY A 41 -12.70 9.70 -6.93
N ILE A 42 -11.42 9.41 -7.13
CA ILE A 42 -10.83 8.11 -6.78
C ILE A 42 -10.87 7.89 -5.26
N LEU A 43 -10.53 8.91 -4.46
CA LEU A 43 -10.57 8.85 -3.00
C LEU A 43 -11.98 8.52 -2.49
N ILE A 44 -13.00 9.21 -3.00
CA ILE A 44 -14.41 8.98 -2.64
C ILE A 44 -14.82 7.55 -3.03
N GLY A 45 -14.48 7.12 -4.25
CA GLY A 45 -14.77 5.77 -4.73
C GLY A 45 -14.11 4.68 -3.87
N GLN A 46 -12.85 4.84 -3.53
CA GLN A 46 -12.12 3.91 -2.64
C GLN A 46 -12.72 3.88 -1.24
N SER A 47 -13.04 5.05 -0.68
CA SER A 47 -13.66 5.15 0.65
C SER A 47 -15.04 4.49 0.69
N ALA A 48 -15.86 4.70 -0.34
CA ALA A 48 -17.18 4.08 -0.46
C ALA A 48 -17.06 2.55 -0.60
N LEU A 49 -16.08 2.08 -1.37
CA LEU A 49 -15.83 0.64 -1.55
C LEU A 49 -15.42 -0.01 -0.23
N VAL A 50 -14.50 0.58 0.51
CA VAL A 50 -14.08 0.09 1.82
C VAL A 50 -15.22 0.13 2.83
N ALA A 51 -15.98 1.23 2.89
CA ALA A 51 -17.13 1.37 3.79
C ALA A 51 -18.23 0.35 3.47
N GLY A 52 -18.54 0.16 2.18
CA GLY A 52 -19.51 -0.86 1.75
C GLY A 52 -19.07 -2.27 2.12
N GLY A 53 -17.81 -2.59 1.95
CA GLY A 53 -17.26 -3.88 2.34
C GLY A 53 -17.28 -4.13 3.83
N MET A 54 -16.92 -3.14 4.62
CA MET A 54 -17.02 -3.23 6.08
C MET A 54 -18.47 -3.42 6.53
N TRP A 55 -19.41 -2.69 5.93
CA TRP A 55 -20.82 -2.82 6.25
C TRP A 55 -21.37 -4.22 5.94
N ILE A 56 -21.02 -4.78 4.77
CA ILE A 56 -21.43 -6.12 4.37
C ILE A 56 -20.78 -7.17 5.28
N ALA A 57 -19.48 -7.06 5.55
CA ALA A 57 -18.75 -7.99 6.42
C ALA A 57 -19.31 -8.01 7.86
N TYR A 58 -19.68 -6.83 8.37
CA TYR A 58 -20.29 -6.70 9.70
C TYR A 58 -21.69 -7.33 9.78
N ARG A 59 -22.45 -7.26 8.68
CA ARG A 59 -23.83 -7.78 8.63
C ARG A 59 -23.92 -9.29 8.40
N THR A 60 -22.97 -9.86 7.64
CA THR A 60 -23.06 -11.27 7.22
C THR A 60 -22.32 -12.24 8.12
N GLU A 61 -21.35 -11.78 8.92
CA GLU A 61 -20.47 -12.58 9.80
C GLU A 61 -19.88 -13.84 9.13
N SER A 62 -20.02 -13.96 7.80
CA SER A 62 -19.61 -15.12 7.01
C SER A 62 -18.13 -15.05 6.66
N TRP A 63 -17.40 -16.14 6.96
CA TRP A 63 -15.99 -16.26 6.62
C TRP A 63 -15.72 -16.18 5.11
N TRP A 64 -16.62 -16.74 4.29
CA TRP A 64 -16.53 -16.69 2.83
C TRP A 64 -16.62 -15.29 2.27
N MET A 65 -17.48 -14.45 2.84
CA MET A 65 -17.63 -13.06 2.42
C MET A 65 -16.36 -12.25 2.71
N ASN A 66 -15.73 -12.46 3.87
CA ASN A 66 -14.47 -11.83 4.23
C ASN A 66 -13.35 -12.25 3.27
N LEU A 67 -13.27 -13.53 2.89
CA LEU A 67 -12.30 -14.04 1.95
C LEU A 67 -12.50 -13.44 0.54
N LEU A 68 -13.74 -13.36 0.07
CA LEU A 68 -14.06 -12.72 -1.21
C LEU A 68 -13.64 -11.26 -1.22
N TRP A 69 -13.84 -10.56 -0.11
CA TRP A 69 -13.44 -9.16 0.06
C TRP A 69 -11.92 -8.98 0.04
N VAL A 70 -11.17 -9.87 0.69
CA VAL A 70 -9.70 -9.92 0.63
C VAL A 70 -9.21 -10.08 -0.81
N LEU A 71 -9.80 -11.03 -1.56
CA LEU A 71 -9.45 -11.26 -2.96
C LEU A 71 -9.78 -10.05 -3.84
N LEU A 72 -10.92 -9.40 -3.62
CA LEU A 72 -11.30 -8.20 -4.36
C LEU A 72 -10.32 -7.05 -4.11
N MET A 73 -9.99 -6.75 -2.85
CA MET A 73 -9.03 -5.70 -2.50
C MET A 73 -7.64 -6.00 -3.07
N MET A 74 -7.20 -7.25 -3.01
CA MET A 74 -5.93 -7.68 -3.60
C MET A 74 -5.94 -7.51 -5.12
N GLY A 75 -7.03 -7.88 -5.79
CA GLY A 75 -7.20 -7.69 -7.23
C GLY A 75 -7.11 -6.21 -7.63
N VAL A 76 -7.81 -5.33 -6.93
CA VAL A 76 -7.73 -3.87 -7.14
C VAL A 76 -6.31 -3.36 -6.97
N SER A 77 -5.60 -3.81 -5.93
CA SER A 77 -4.21 -3.41 -5.67
C SER A 77 -3.25 -3.88 -6.77
N ILE A 78 -3.43 -5.10 -7.29
CA ILE A 78 -2.63 -5.62 -8.42
C ILE A 78 -2.87 -4.78 -9.68
N VAL A 79 -4.13 -4.50 -10.02
CA VAL A 79 -4.49 -3.67 -11.18
C VAL A 79 -3.88 -2.27 -11.04
N TRP A 80 -3.96 -1.68 -9.85
CA TRP A 80 -3.35 -0.38 -9.57
C TRP A 80 -1.83 -0.40 -9.78
N CYS A 81 -1.12 -1.41 -9.27
CA CYS A 81 0.32 -1.55 -9.47
C CYS A 81 0.71 -1.67 -10.94
N ILE A 82 -0.05 -2.44 -11.73
CA ILE A 82 0.19 -2.60 -13.16
C ILE A 82 -0.04 -1.27 -13.89
N TYR A 83 -1.11 -0.55 -13.56
CA TYR A 83 -1.41 0.76 -14.13
C TYR A 83 -0.30 1.78 -13.86
N GLU A 84 0.22 1.83 -12.63
CA GLU A 84 1.27 2.76 -12.22
C GLU A 84 2.63 2.44 -12.86
N LEU A 85 2.92 1.16 -13.12
CA LEU A 85 4.17 0.74 -13.72
C LEU A 85 4.27 1.06 -15.22
N ARG A 86 3.16 1.31 -15.92
CA ARG A 86 3.06 1.69 -17.35
C ARG A 86 3.92 0.85 -18.32
N SER A 87 4.36 -0.32 -17.93
CA SER A 87 5.23 -1.21 -18.70
C SER A 87 4.41 -2.32 -19.36
N GLN A 88 5.08 -3.22 -20.10
CA GLN A 88 4.42 -4.36 -20.73
C GLN A 88 3.72 -5.22 -19.66
N TRP A 89 2.41 -5.07 -19.53
CA TRP A 89 1.58 -5.64 -18.48
C TRP A 89 1.75 -7.16 -18.32
N ARG A 90 1.99 -7.89 -19.44
CA ARG A 90 2.21 -9.34 -19.44
C ARG A 90 3.46 -9.78 -18.68
N GLN A 91 4.54 -8.99 -18.75
CA GLN A 91 5.80 -9.31 -18.06
C GLN A 91 5.77 -8.95 -16.57
N ILE A 92 4.93 -7.99 -16.19
CA ILE A 92 4.85 -7.45 -14.83
C ILE A 92 3.76 -8.11 -14.01
N LEU A 93 2.72 -8.66 -14.64
CA LEU A 93 1.59 -9.28 -13.96
C LEU A 93 2.03 -10.37 -12.96
N LEU A 94 2.88 -11.28 -13.41
CA LEU A 94 3.35 -12.41 -12.60
C LEU A 94 4.20 -11.94 -11.40
N PRO A 95 5.24 -11.08 -11.56
CA PRO A 95 5.99 -10.53 -10.43
C PRO A 95 5.12 -9.77 -9.43
N VAL A 96 4.17 -8.95 -9.92
CA VAL A 96 3.27 -8.19 -9.04
C VAL A 96 2.31 -9.11 -8.30
N ALA A 97 1.64 -10.02 -8.99
CA ALA A 97 0.70 -10.95 -8.36
C ALA A 97 1.40 -11.85 -7.32
N ALA A 98 2.54 -12.44 -7.67
CA ALA A 98 3.31 -13.28 -6.75
C ALA A 98 3.83 -12.51 -5.53
N SER A 99 4.33 -11.28 -5.72
CA SER A 99 4.81 -10.45 -4.62
C SER A 99 3.68 -10.00 -3.70
N MET A 100 2.54 -9.60 -4.25
CA MET A 100 1.37 -9.21 -3.47
C MET A 100 0.82 -10.38 -2.66
N THR A 101 0.67 -11.56 -3.25
CA THR A 101 0.19 -12.75 -2.53
C THR A 101 1.15 -13.15 -1.42
N ALA A 102 2.46 -13.20 -1.68
CA ALA A 102 3.46 -13.52 -0.66
C ALA A 102 3.46 -12.49 0.48
N GLY A 103 3.39 -11.19 0.17
CA GLY A 103 3.32 -10.13 1.15
C GLY A 103 2.05 -10.19 2.01
N VAL A 104 0.89 -10.46 1.40
CA VAL A 104 -0.38 -10.63 2.13
C VAL A 104 -0.33 -11.85 3.04
N ILE A 105 0.19 -12.98 2.58
CA ILE A 105 0.34 -14.18 3.43
C ILE A 105 1.16 -13.89 4.67
N VAL A 106 2.29 -13.19 4.54
CA VAL A 106 3.15 -12.86 5.67
C VAL A 106 2.52 -11.79 6.57
N GLY A 107 2.07 -10.67 6.00
CA GLY A 107 1.57 -9.54 6.78
C GLY A 107 0.21 -9.83 7.40
N PHE A 108 -0.73 -10.31 6.62
CA PHE A 108 -2.07 -10.62 7.10
C PHE A 108 -2.11 -11.91 7.94
N GLY A 109 -1.32 -12.93 7.55
CA GLY A 109 -1.21 -14.18 8.30
C GLY A 109 -0.68 -13.95 9.72
N SER A 110 0.32 -13.09 9.90
CA SER A 110 0.83 -12.72 11.23
C SER A 110 -0.21 -11.98 12.08
N MET A 111 -1.03 -11.14 11.47
CA MET A 111 -2.08 -10.37 12.15
C MET A 111 -3.30 -11.21 12.51
N MET A 112 -3.63 -12.23 11.72
CA MET A 112 -4.79 -13.08 11.92
C MET A 112 -4.77 -13.81 13.28
N LEU A 113 -3.57 -14.06 13.82
CA LEU A 113 -3.38 -14.71 15.12
C LEU A 113 -3.62 -13.77 16.30
N CYS A 114 -3.52 -12.45 16.11
CA CYS A 114 -3.49 -11.48 17.20
C CYS A 114 -4.72 -10.57 17.24
N VAL A 115 -5.54 -10.53 16.18
CA VAL A 115 -6.56 -9.49 15.99
C VAL A 115 -7.96 -10.08 15.83
N PRO A 116 -8.99 -9.46 16.44
CA PRO A 116 -10.40 -9.85 16.24
C PRO A 116 -10.85 -9.72 14.78
N LYS A 117 -11.74 -10.59 14.34
CA LYS A 117 -12.20 -10.72 12.94
C LYS A 117 -12.73 -9.44 12.30
N HIS A 118 -13.37 -8.55 13.07
CA HIS A 118 -13.94 -7.29 12.56
C HIS A 118 -12.90 -6.26 12.15
N PHE A 119 -11.62 -6.41 12.56
CA PHE A 119 -10.54 -5.53 12.13
C PHE A 119 -9.80 -6.02 10.89
N PHE A 120 -10.14 -7.19 10.34
CA PHE A 120 -9.41 -7.78 9.22
C PHE A 120 -9.41 -6.91 7.96
N ILE A 121 -10.55 -6.32 7.60
CA ILE A 121 -10.66 -5.50 6.38
C ILE A 121 -9.81 -4.23 6.47
N PRO A 122 -9.91 -3.39 7.53
CA PRO A 122 -9.07 -2.20 7.64
C PRO A 122 -7.57 -2.52 7.74
N ILE A 123 -7.19 -3.56 8.47
CA ILE A 123 -5.80 -4.02 8.57
C ILE A 123 -5.26 -4.44 7.21
N LEU A 124 -6.02 -5.24 6.46
CA LEU A 124 -5.66 -5.65 5.12
C LEU A 124 -5.48 -4.44 4.20
N GLY A 125 -6.35 -3.44 4.28
CA GLY A 125 -6.22 -2.20 3.50
C GLY A 125 -4.90 -1.48 3.77
N VAL A 126 -4.49 -1.38 5.04
CA VAL A 126 -3.19 -0.79 5.42
C VAL A 126 -2.03 -1.62 4.88
N ILE A 127 -2.07 -2.94 5.05
CA ILE A 127 -1.02 -3.85 4.54
C ILE A 127 -0.89 -3.71 3.02
N LEU A 128 -2.00 -3.77 2.27
CA LEU A 128 -2.00 -3.66 0.81
C LEU A 128 -1.48 -2.31 0.32
N SER A 129 -1.75 -1.21 1.02
CA SER A 129 -1.25 0.11 0.65
C SER A 129 0.28 0.18 0.74
N PHE A 130 0.87 -0.30 1.83
CA PHE A 130 2.33 -0.35 1.97
C PHE A 130 2.98 -1.34 1.00
N LEU A 131 2.36 -2.51 0.78
CA LEU A 131 2.82 -3.49 -0.20
C LEU A 131 2.83 -2.92 -1.62
N SER A 132 1.75 -2.24 -2.02
CA SER A 132 1.65 -1.62 -3.35
C SER A 132 2.78 -0.62 -3.60
N LEU A 133 3.03 0.27 -2.64
CA LEU A 133 4.13 1.23 -2.72
C LEU A 133 5.48 0.54 -2.82
N SER A 134 5.74 -0.45 -1.97
CA SER A 134 7.00 -1.20 -1.96
C SER A 134 7.24 -1.95 -3.28
N VAL A 135 6.23 -2.64 -3.80
CA VAL A 135 6.32 -3.39 -5.07
C VAL A 135 6.54 -2.46 -6.26
N ILE A 136 5.81 -1.34 -6.33
CA ILE A 136 5.97 -0.34 -7.38
C ILE A 136 7.39 0.23 -7.36
N GLU A 137 7.89 0.66 -6.21
CA GLU A 137 9.25 1.21 -6.08
C GLU A 137 10.32 0.14 -6.39
N THR A 138 10.11 -1.10 -5.98
CA THR A 138 10.99 -2.22 -6.30
C THR A 138 11.12 -2.39 -7.81
N LEU A 139 10.02 -2.54 -8.51
CA LEU A 139 10.03 -2.81 -9.95
C LEU A 139 10.51 -1.59 -10.74
N LYS A 140 10.08 -0.38 -10.41
CA LYS A 140 10.57 0.86 -11.04
C LYS A 140 12.08 1.03 -10.88
N THR A 141 12.60 0.85 -9.68
CA THR A 141 14.03 1.00 -9.40
C THR A 141 14.85 -0.10 -10.06
N TYR A 142 14.35 -1.34 -10.03
CA TYR A 142 15.04 -2.46 -10.68
C TYR A 142 15.15 -2.28 -12.18
N GLN A 143 14.07 -1.90 -12.86
CA GLN A 143 14.07 -1.61 -14.30
C GLN A 143 15.05 -0.48 -14.63
N ARG A 144 15.06 0.61 -13.86
CA ARG A 144 16.03 1.71 -14.05
C ARG A 144 17.47 1.23 -13.85
N CYS A 145 17.73 0.47 -12.80
CA CYS A 145 19.05 -0.09 -12.55
C CYS A 145 19.52 -0.99 -13.70
N LEU A 146 18.67 -1.86 -14.21
CA LEU A 146 19.01 -2.73 -15.33
C LEU A 146 19.40 -1.94 -16.59
N LEU A 147 18.71 -0.84 -16.89
CA LEU A 147 19.01 0.01 -18.04
C LEU A 147 20.34 0.76 -17.88
N HIS A 148 20.61 1.30 -16.68
CA HIS A 148 21.80 2.12 -16.46
C HIS A 148 23.08 1.32 -16.16
N THR A 149 22.97 0.06 -15.76
CA THR A 149 24.14 -0.77 -15.38
C THR A 149 24.50 -1.85 -16.40
N THR A 150 23.94 -1.79 -17.61
CA THR A 150 24.20 -2.80 -18.66
C THR A 150 25.69 -2.94 -18.98
N ALA A 151 26.39 -1.85 -19.21
CA ALA A 151 27.83 -1.87 -19.53
C ALA A 151 28.67 -2.44 -18.36
N HIS A 152 28.39 -2.01 -17.14
CA HIS A 152 29.08 -2.52 -15.95
C HIS A 152 28.83 -4.01 -15.73
N ARG A 153 27.61 -4.48 -15.96
CA ARG A 153 27.24 -5.89 -15.86
C ARG A 153 27.96 -6.74 -16.90
N GLN A 154 28.02 -6.26 -18.16
CA GLN A 154 28.76 -6.94 -19.24
C GLN A 154 30.27 -7.01 -18.92
N TYR A 155 30.83 -5.93 -18.40
CA TYR A 155 32.23 -5.90 -17.97
C TYR A 155 32.52 -6.93 -16.86
N MET A 156 31.66 -7.01 -15.83
CA MET A 156 31.82 -7.99 -14.76
C MET A 156 31.70 -9.44 -15.29
N GLN A 157 30.76 -9.70 -16.19
CA GLN A 157 30.59 -11.03 -16.81
C GLN A 157 31.77 -11.40 -17.70
N ALA A 158 32.34 -10.44 -18.43
CA ALA A 158 33.55 -10.66 -19.24
C ALA A 158 34.77 -11.01 -18.37
N ASN A 159 34.80 -10.53 -17.13
CA ASN A 159 35.85 -10.86 -16.15
C ASN A 159 35.52 -12.13 -15.31
N GLY A 160 34.55 -12.96 -15.75
CA GLY A 160 34.24 -14.25 -15.12
C GLY A 160 33.24 -14.22 -13.98
N ALA A 161 32.62 -13.05 -13.68
CA ALA A 161 31.58 -12.98 -12.67
C ALA A 161 30.30 -13.73 -13.12
N THR A 162 29.68 -14.41 -12.21
CA THR A 162 28.38 -15.06 -12.42
C THR A 162 27.29 -14.00 -12.68
N LEU A 163 26.20 -14.40 -13.34
CA LEU A 163 25.06 -13.51 -13.61
C LEU A 163 24.49 -12.92 -12.30
N LEU A 164 24.50 -13.69 -11.23
CA LEU A 164 23.99 -13.25 -9.93
C LEU A 164 24.90 -12.22 -9.28
N GLU A 165 26.21 -12.42 -9.35
CA GLU A 165 27.21 -11.45 -8.83
C GLU A 165 27.13 -10.13 -9.59
N SER A 166 26.96 -10.17 -10.91
CA SER A 166 26.82 -8.97 -11.73
C SER A 166 25.53 -8.18 -11.46
N LEU A 167 24.46 -8.85 -10.98
CA LEU A 167 23.18 -8.22 -10.63
C LEU A 167 23.11 -7.76 -9.16
N MET A 168 23.98 -8.26 -8.28
CA MET A 168 23.92 -8.00 -6.84
C MET A 168 23.92 -6.51 -6.47
N PRO A 169 24.72 -5.62 -7.10
CA PRO A 169 24.65 -4.18 -6.82
C PRO A 169 23.27 -3.58 -7.13
N SER A 170 22.65 -3.99 -8.24
CA SER A 170 21.33 -3.55 -8.64
C SER A 170 20.25 -4.04 -7.67
N ILE A 171 20.35 -5.30 -7.23
CA ILE A 171 19.42 -5.90 -6.24
C ILE A 171 19.50 -5.15 -4.91
N ARG A 172 20.70 -4.92 -4.39
CA ARG A 172 20.92 -4.17 -3.12
C ARG A 172 20.34 -2.76 -3.19
N ARG A 173 20.58 -2.06 -4.31
CA ARG A 173 20.05 -0.70 -4.53
C ARG A 173 18.51 -0.71 -4.57
N THR A 174 17.94 -1.70 -5.24
CA THR A 174 16.49 -1.85 -5.38
C THR A 174 15.83 -2.16 -4.04
N LEU A 175 16.35 -3.11 -3.26
CA LEU A 175 15.82 -3.44 -1.94
C LEU A 175 15.88 -2.23 -1.00
N ARG A 176 16.97 -1.47 -1.02
CA ARG A 176 17.07 -0.23 -0.24
C ARG A 176 16.01 0.78 -0.65
N ALA A 177 15.78 0.97 -1.94
CA ALA A 177 14.77 1.89 -2.45
C ALA A 177 13.34 1.44 -2.10
N ALA A 178 13.07 0.13 -2.14
CA ALA A 178 11.78 -0.46 -1.81
C ALA A 178 11.34 -0.21 -0.35
N ILE A 179 12.31 -0.24 0.57
CA ILE A 179 12.06 -0.15 2.02
C ILE A 179 12.07 1.32 2.50
N GLN A 180 12.80 2.21 1.80
CA GLN A 180 12.97 3.61 2.21
C GLN A 180 11.67 4.39 2.45
N PRO A 181 10.63 4.32 1.59
CA PRO A 181 9.38 5.05 1.83
C PRO A 181 8.72 4.65 3.13
N GLN A 182 8.70 3.35 3.44
CA GLN A 182 8.11 2.84 4.66
C GLN A 182 8.91 3.22 5.92
N LEU A 183 10.24 3.12 5.86
CA LEU A 183 11.11 3.57 6.95
C LEU A 183 10.94 5.07 7.21
N LYS A 184 10.81 5.88 6.16
CA LYS A 184 10.51 7.32 6.32
C LYS A 184 9.18 7.54 7.01
N THR A 185 8.13 6.83 6.61
CA THR A 185 6.81 6.93 7.23
C THR A 185 6.83 6.52 8.71
N MET A 186 7.60 5.48 9.06
CA MET A 186 7.77 5.03 10.44
C MET A 186 8.63 5.98 11.27
N ALA A 187 9.64 6.60 10.65
CA ALA A 187 10.55 7.53 11.32
C ALA A 187 9.99 8.95 11.45
N GLN A 188 8.95 9.29 10.71
CA GLN A 188 8.32 10.60 10.82
C GLN A 188 7.61 10.72 12.18
N PRO A 189 8.14 11.55 13.11
CA PRO A 189 7.56 11.65 14.43
C PRO A 189 6.17 12.29 14.36
N LEU A 190 5.18 11.60 14.91
CA LEU A 190 3.84 12.11 15.25
C LEU A 190 2.98 12.68 14.09
N LEU A 191 3.39 12.54 12.80
CA LEU A 191 2.79 13.44 11.83
C LEU A 191 1.59 12.90 11.05
N VAL A 192 1.49 11.62 10.68
CA VAL A 192 0.33 11.25 9.84
C VAL A 192 -0.25 9.87 10.15
N VAL A 193 0.53 8.79 10.04
CA VAL A 193 -0.03 7.43 10.05
C VAL A 193 -0.32 6.95 11.46
N VAL A 194 0.63 7.14 12.39
CA VAL A 194 0.51 6.64 13.76
C VAL A 194 -0.60 7.35 14.54
N PRO A 195 -0.68 8.70 14.58
CA PRO A 195 -1.77 9.39 15.24
C PRO A 195 -3.14 9.12 14.63
N LEU A 196 -3.23 8.98 13.30
CA LEU A 196 -4.47 8.68 12.61
C LEU A 196 -5.00 7.28 13.00
N LEU A 197 -4.13 6.27 12.97
CA LEU A 197 -4.47 4.91 13.38
C LEU A 197 -4.81 4.85 14.87
N PHE A 198 -4.02 5.53 15.70
CA PHE A 198 -4.24 5.60 17.15
C PHE A 198 -5.59 6.27 17.47
N GLY A 199 -5.85 7.42 16.86
CA GLY A 199 -7.12 8.12 16.98
C GLY A 199 -8.32 7.28 16.52
N GLY A 200 -8.20 6.61 15.37
CA GLY A 200 -9.23 5.71 14.86
C GLY A 200 -9.53 4.54 15.81
N MET A 201 -8.51 3.93 16.42
CA MET A 201 -8.67 2.85 17.40
C MET A 201 -9.31 3.36 18.71
N LEU A 202 -8.91 4.52 19.20
CA LEU A 202 -9.51 5.13 20.38
C LEU A 202 -10.99 5.49 20.17
N LEU A 203 -11.32 6.04 18.99
CA LEU A 203 -12.71 6.30 18.61
C LEU A 203 -13.53 5.01 18.50
N GLY A 204 -12.89 3.90 18.14
CA GLY A 204 -13.48 2.55 18.16
C GLY A 204 -13.65 1.96 19.55
N GLY A 205 -13.25 2.68 20.62
CA GLY A 205 -13.43 2.25 22.01
C GLY A 205 -12.34 1.33 22.55
N THR A 206 -11.20 1.19 21.86
CA THR A 206 -10.06 0.42 22.36
C THR A 206 -9.27 1.21 23.40
N SER A 207 -8.69 0.52 24.39
CA SER A 207 -7.82 1.17 25.37
C SER A 207 -6.51 1.65 24.75
N PRO A 208 -5.89 2.73 25.28
CA PRO A 208 -4.63 3.25 24.73
C PRO A 208 -3.50 2.23 24.68
N ALA A 209 -3.40 1.34 25.69
CA ALA A 209 -2.39 0.29 25.73
C ALA A 209 -2.56 -0.75 24.61
N VAL A 210 -3.80 -1.18 24.36
CA VAL A 210 -4.13 -2.11 23.30
C VAL A 210 -3.88 -1.46 21.94
N SER A 211 -4.28 -0.21 21.75
CA SER A 211 -4.04 0.55 20.52
C SER A 211 -2.54 0.67 20.21
N PHE A 212 -1.72 0.96 21.21
CA PHE A 212 -0.27 1.02 21.07
C PHE A 212 0.32 -0.31 20.58
N THR A 213 -0.04 -1.41 21.25
CA THR A 213 0.45 -2.74 20.88
C THR A 213 0.00 -3.14 19.46
N MET A 214 -1.25 -2.85 19.09
CA MET A 214 -1.78 -3.13 17.76
C MET A 214 -1.06 -2.35 16.66
N ILE A 215 -0.73 -1.08 16.89
CA ILE A 215 0.00 -0.26 15.92
C ILE A 215 1.41 -0.79 15.72
N LEU A 216 2.13 -1.16 16.80
CA LEU A 216 3.46 -1.76 16.69
C LEU A 216 3.43 -3.08 15.90
N LEU A 217 2.46 -3.95 16.20
CA LEU A 217 2.27 -5.20 15.48
C LEU A 217 1.96 -4.94 13.99
N LEU A 218 1.06 -4.00 13.70
CA LEU A 218 0.69 -3.67 12.33
C LEU A 218 1.88 -3.11 11.55
N MET A 219 2.65 -2.21 12.13
CA MET A 219 3.83 -1.62 11.48
C MET A 219 4.93 -2.66 11.25
N SER A 220 5.19 -3.53 12.22
CA SER A 220 6.17 -4.60 12.05
C SER A 220 5.72 -5.64 11.01
N ALA A 221 4.45 -6.00 11.00
CA ALA A 221 3.89 -6.93 10.02
C ALA A 221 3.93 -6.36 8.59
N THR A 222 3.57 -5.07 8.42
CA THR A 222 3.65 -4.39 7.11
C THR A 222 5.09 -4.30 6.62
N PHE A 223 6.05 -4.04 7.52
CA PHE A 223 7.46 -3.98 7.17
C PHE A 223 7.97 -5.35 6.70
N ALA A 224 7.72 -6.41 7.46
CA ALA A 224 8.09 -7.76 7.08
C ALA A 224 7.46 -8.19 5.75
N ALA A 225 6.17 -7.90 5.58
CA ALA A 225 5.45 -8.16 4.34
C ALA A 225 6.07 -7.44 3.13
N SER A 226 6.43 -6.16 3.29
CA SER A 226 7.06 -5.35 2.23
C SER A 226 8.43 -5.87 1.82
N VAL A 227 9.23 -6.33 2.78
CA VAL A 227 10.54 -6.94 2.50
C VAL A 227 10.38 -8.23 1.70
N VAL A 228 9.48 -9.12 2.15
CA VAL A 228 9.21 -10.38 1.45
C VAL A 228 8.66 -10.13 0.05
N ALA A 229 7.71 -9.21 -0.10
CA ALA A 229 7.15 -8.84 -1.39
C ALA A 229 8.22 -8.30 -2.35
N ALA A 230 9.14 -7.45 -1.87
CA ALA A 230 10.24 -6.93 -2.69
C ALA A 230 11.19 -8.04 -3.17
N ILE A 231 11.53 -9.01 -2.31
CA ILE A 231 12.37 -10.15 -2.66
C ILE A 231 11.68 -11.02 -3.71
N VAL A 232 10.40 -11.35 -3.52
CA VAL A 232 9.62 -12.18 -4.46
C VAL A 232 9.45 -11.47 -5.79
N ALA A 233 9.19 -10.14 -5.80
CA ALA A 233 9.10 -9.35 -7.01
C ALA A 233 10.38 -9.42 -7.84
N LEU A 234 11.55 -9.28 -7.22
CA LEU A 234 12.84 -9.38 -7.87
C LEU A 234 13.11 -10.79 -8.40
N TYR A 235 12.75 -11.82 -7.63
CA TYR A 235 12.94 -13.22 -8.03
C TYR A 235 12.09 -13.58 -9.26
N CYS A 236 10.82 -13.18 -9.26
CA CYS A 236 9.90 -13.44 -10.38
C CYS A 236 10.22 -12.60 -11.62
N PHE A 237 10.72 -11.37 -11.46
CA PHE A 237 11.11 -10.50 -12.58
C PHE A 237 12.38 -10.98 -13.28
N LYS A 238 13.25 -11.71 -12.60
CA LYS A 238 14.50 -12.26 -13.16
C LYS A 238 14.27 -13.39 -14.18
N ARG A 239 13.10 -14.02 -14.15
CA ARG A 239 12.73 -15.08 -15.08
C ARG A 239 12.18 -14.52 -16.38
#